data_c975793d3bb1e2ec568294f064b975d9
#
_entry.id   c975793d3bb1e2ec568294f064b975d9
#
_cell.length_a   1.000
_cell.length_b   1.000
_cell.length_c   1.000
_cell.angle_alpha   90.00
_cell.angle_beta   90.00
_cell.angle_gamma   90.00
#
_symmetry.space_group_name_H-M   'P 1'
#
loop_
_entity.id
_entity.type
_entity.pdbx_description
1 polymer ?
#
loop_
_entity_poly.entity_id
_entity_poly.type
_entity_poly.pdbx_seq_one_letter_code
_entity_poly.pdbx_strand_id
1 'polypeptide(L)'
;MTTSLSGVPVSGRVALLLAVLFLCTNTSSAGAQSSGDADVVVGPAQNTKLQDGASALNAGMAEDGIELTLAGLREARTPRERRTGLGNLCAGYLMLEQLDQALEYCNDALELSDKNWRVYNNRALIYVLQRRFDDAEADLAKCEELHPRSSATKVVRQMLVHAQHPVTPVITVDDRRGATVIEVDNE
;
A
#
# COMPACT_ATOMS: atom_id res chain seq x y z
N MET A 1 -40.02 -20.24 0.72
CA MET A 1 -39.70 -18.86 0.30
C MET A 1 -38.25 -18.58 0.69
N THR A 2 -37.37 -18.72 -0.27
CA THR A 2 -35.92 -18.56 -0.10
C THR A 2 -35.56 -17.11 -0.39
N THR A 3 -35.25 -16.33 0.63
CA THR A 3 -34.69 -14.98 0.47
C THR A 3 -33.17 -15.10 0.22
N SER A 4 -32.78 -14.89 -1.04
CA SER A 4 -31.40 -14.69 -1.45
C SER A 4 -30.91 -13.37 -0.91
N LEU A 5 -29.95 -13.41 0.02
CA LEU A 5 -29.15 -12.23 0.40
C LEU A 5 -28.03 -12.07 -0.62
N SER A 6 -28.28 -11.25 -1.61
CA SER A 6 -27.29 -10.81 -2.59
C SER A 6 -26.19 -9.98 -1.95
N GLY A 7 -24.95 -10.31 -2.35
CA GLY A 7 -23.67 -9.84 -1.86
C GLY A 7 -23.53 -8.35 -1.55
N VAL A 8 -22.96 -8.09 -0.39
CA VAL A 8 -22.44 -6.78 0.00
C VAL A 8 -21.09 -6.60 -0.73
N PRO A 9 -20.90 -5.54 -1.53
CA PRO A 9 -19.62 -5.33 -2.20
C PRO A 9 -18.51 -5.09 -1.17
N VAL A 10 -17.45 -5.87 -1.30
CA VAL A 10 -16.26 -5.86 -0.42
C VAL A 10 -15.43 -4.57 -0.57
N SER A 11 -15.74 -3.75 -1.60
CA SER A 11 -14.91 -2.60 -2.02
C SER A 11 -14.74 -1.49 -0.97
N GLY A 12 -15.75 -1.27 -0.12
CA GLY A 12 -15.68 -0.16 0.86
C GLY A 12 -14.73 -0.39 2.04
N ARG A 13 -14.39 -1.64 2.35
CA ARG A 13 -13.52 -1.95 3.51
C ARG A 13 -12.04 -1.89 3.19
N VAL A 14 -11.65 -2.25 1.96
CA VAL A 14 -10.26 -2.21 1.51
C VAL A 14 -9.80 -0.78 1.30
N ALA A 15 -10.64 0.09 0.75
CA ALA A 15 -10.32 1.50 0.56
C ALA A 15 -10.02 2.23 1.89
N LEU A 16 -10.76 1.92 2.96
CA LEU A 16 -10.53 2.52 4.28
C LEU A 16 -9.22 2.04 4.92
N LEU A 17 -8.84 0.77 4.71
CA LEU A 17 -7.60 0.21 5.23
C LEU A 17 -6.37 0.72 4.48
N LEU A 18 -6.48 0.97 3.18
CA LEU A 18 -5.39 1.53 2.38
C LEU A 18 -5.06 2.98 2.77
N ALA A 19 -6.06 3.79 3.15
CA ALA A 19 -5.84 5.16 3.63
C ALA A 19 -5.01 5.19 4.93
N VAL A 20 -5.19 4.20 5.81
CA VAL A 20 -4.42 4.12 7.08
C VAL A 20 -2.96 3.72 6.86
N LEU A 21 -2.67 2.92 5.81
CA LEU A 21 -1.31 2.48 5.50
C LEU A 21 -0.41 3.61 4.98
N PHE A 22 -0.99 4.69 4.43
CA PHE A 22 -0.23 5.81 3.86
C PHE A 22 0.07 6.94 4.86
N LEU A 23 -0.60 6.98 6.04
CA LEU A 23 -0.50 8.09 6.99
C LEU A 23 0.79 8.14 7.83
N CYS A 24 1.70 7.21 7.69
CA CYS A 24 2.88 7.11 8.54
C CYS A 24 4.20 7.30 7.81
N THR A 25 4.46 8.39 7.13
CA THR A 25 5.84 8.86 6.95
C THR A 25 5.94 10.19 6.21
N ASN A 26 5.89 11.29 6.85
CA ASN A 26 6.67 12.47 6.45
C ASN A 26 6.89 13.35 7.68
N THR A 27 7.92 13.06 8.46
CA THR A 27 8.58 14.08 9.24
C THR A 27 9.52 14.84 8.30
N SER A 28 9.02 15.87 7.66
CA SER A 28 9.86 16.89 7.02
C SER A 28 10.64 17.64 8.10
N SER A 29 11.94 17.39 8.15
CA SER A 29 12.90 18.24 8.85
C SER A 29 12.93 19.58 8.12
N ALA A 30 12.38 20.63 8.74
CA ALA A 30 12.54 21.99 8.31
C ALA A 30 13.99 22.40 8.59
N GLY A 31 14.81 22.42 7.55
CA GLY A 31 16.15 22.98 7.57
C GLY A 31 16.09 24.50 7.49
N ALA A 32 16.77 25.15 8.41
CA ALA A 32 16.90 26.60 8.56
C ALA A 32 17.41 27.28 7.28
N GLN A 33 16.77 28.40 6.92
CA GLN A 33 17.24 29.31 5.89
C GLN A 33 18.48 30.03 6.36
N SER A 34 19.60 29.86 5.66
CA SER A 34 20.75 30.71 5.71
C SER A 34 20.75 31.59 4.47
N SER A 35 20.56 32.90 4.68
CA SER A 35 20.75 33.94 3.67
C SER A 35 22.23 34.18 3.44
N GLY A 36 22.73 33.85 2.25
CA GLY A 36 24.09 34.13 1.81
C GLY A 36 24.23 33.88 0.33
N ASP A 37 24.51 34.93 -0.40
CA ASP A 37 24.88 35.11 -1.81
C ASP A 37 24.75 33.95 -2.79
N ALA A 38 23.98 34.22 -3.85
CA ALA A 38 23.57 33.33 -4.87
C ALA A 38 24.72 32.89 -5.79
N ASP A 39 25.30 31.76 -5.49
CA ASP A 39 25.82 30.86 -6.52
C ASP A 39 24.69 29.96 -6.95
N VAL A 40 24.11 30.24 -8.11
CA VAL A 40 23.08 29.38 -8.73
C VAL A 40 23.77 28.08 -9.16
N VAL A 41 23.93 27.17 -8.24
CA VAL A 41 24.27 25.79 -8.57
C VAL A 41 23.00 25.18 -9.16
N VAL A 42 22.90 25.15 -10.49
CA VAL A 42 21.87 24.36 -11.20
C VAL A 42 22.19 22.89 -10.93
N GLY A 43 21.69 22.39 -9.80
CA GLY A 43 21.66 20.96 -9.54
C GLY A 43 20.77 20.29 -10.61
N PRO A 44 20.98 19.00 -10.90
CA PRO A 44 20.11 18.29 -11.83
C PRO A 44 18.66 18.48 -11.40
N ALA A 45 17.83 19.01 -12.32
CA ALA A 45 16.42 19.26 -12.04
C ALA A 45 15.80 17.98 -11.50
N GLN A 46 15.33 18.02 -10.25
CA GLN A 46 14.63 16.89 -9.65
C GLN A 46 13.34 16.69 -10.45
N ASN A 47 12.99 15.46 -10.74
CA ASN A 47 11.76 15.14 -11.45
C ASN A 47 10.56 15.44 -10.55
N THR A 48 10.06 16.68 -10.62
CA THR A 48 8.96 17.17 -9.77
C THR A 48 7.68 16.38 -9.97
N LYS A 49 7.41 15.92 -11.19
CA LYS A 49 6.20 15.13 -11.50
C LYS A 49 6.14 13.82 -10.72
N LEU A 50 7.29 13.16 -10.51
CA LEU A 50 7.34 11.98 -9.65
C LEU A 50 7.06 12.30 -8.18
N GLN A 51 7.48 13.48 -7.71
CA GLN A 51 7.21 13.95 -6.35
C GLN A 51 5.74 14.34 -6.19
N ASP A 52 5.18 15.06 -7.17
CA ASP A 52 3.77 15.45 -7.20
C ASP A 52 2.88 14.21 -7.25
N GLY A 53 3.24 13.21 -8.07
CA GLY A 53 2.58 11.92 -8.12
C GLY A 53 2.57 11.21 -6.77
N ALA A 54 3.73 11.13 -6.09
CA ALA A 54 3.80 10.55 -4.75
C ALA A 54 2.96 11.33 -3.74
N SER A 55 2.91 12.67 -3.85
CA SER A 55 2.09 13.52 -2.97
C SER A 55 0.60 13.30 -3.19
N ALA A 56 0.16 13.17 -4.44
CA ALA A 56 -1.22 12.86 -4.79
C ALA A 56 -1.63 11.48 -4.25
N LEU A 57 -0.79 10.45 -4.41
CA LEU A 57 -1.03 9.12 -3.84
C LEU A 57 -1.15 9.18 -2.31
N ASN A 58 -0.27 9.91 -1.63
CA ASN A 58 -0.33 10.08 -0.17
C ASN A 58 -1.59 10.83 0.28
N ALA A 59 -2.16 11.68 -0.58
CA ALA A 59 -3.43 12.36 -0.34
C ALA A 59 -4.66 11.48 -0.68
N GLY A 60 -4.48 10.24 -1.14
CA GLY A 60 -5.56 9.35 -1.54
C GLY A 60 -6.09 9.57 -2.96
N MET A 61 -5.46 10.46 -3.75
CA MET A 61 -5.83 10.77 -5.13
C MET A 61 -5.10 9.83 -6.08
N ALA A 62 -5.61 8.61 -6.22
CA ALA A 62 -4.91 7.54 -6.91
C ALA A 62 -4.75 7.81 -8.42
N GLU A 63 -5.80 8.25 -9.09
CA GLU A 63 -5.81 8.54 -10.53
C GLU A 63 -4.82 9.68 -10.85
N ASP A 64 -4.90 10.80 -10.13
CA ASP A 64 -4.00 11.94 -10.31
C ASP A 64 -2.54 11.53 -10.06
N GLY A 65 -2.33 10.73 -9.01
CA GLY A 65 -1.01 10.21 -8.65
C GLY A 65 -0.41 9.33 -9.73
N ILE A 66 -1.22 8.48 -10.36
CA ILE A 66 -0.82 7.63 -11.48
C ILE A 66 -0.49 8.50 -12.70
N GLU A 67 -1.36 9.46 -13.06
CA GLU A 67 -1.16 10.33 -14.23
C GLU A 67 0.15 11.13 -14.09
N LEU A 68 0.34 11.81 -12.96
CA LEU A 68 1.56 12.57 -12.66
C LEU A 68 2.81 11.68 -12.69
N THR A 69 2.71 10.47 -12.12
CA THR A 69 3.82 9.52 -12.11
C THR A 69 4.17 9.05 -13.51
N LEU A 70 3.18 8.72 -14.35
CA LEU A 70 3.40 8.35 -15.76
C LEU A 70 4.04 9.50 -16.54
N ALA A 71 3.61 10.76 -16.30
CA ALA A 71 4.23 11.92 -16.88
C ALA A 71 5.71 12.07 -16.42
N GLY A 72 5.96 11.85 -15.14
CA GLY A 72 7.31 11.87 -14.58
C GLY A 72 8.21 10.75 -15.13
N LEU A 73 7.68 9.55 -15.34
CA LEU A 73 8.43 8.43 -15.94
C LEU A 73 8.86 8.69 -17.38
N ARG A 74 8.04 9.41 -18.17
CA ARG A 74 8.44 9.83 -19.52
C ARG A 74 9.64 10.78 -19.53
N GLU A 75 9.85 11.52 -18.45
CA GLU A 75 10.95 12.45 -18.26
C GLU A 75 12.13 11.86 -17.47
N ALA A 76 11.96 10.65 -16.92
CA ALA A 76 12.94 9.99 -16.07
C ALA A 76 14.25 9.70 -16.83
N ARG A 77 15.37 10.22 -16.30
CA ARG A 77 16.71 10.12 -16.89
C ARG A 77 17.61 9.18 -16.10
N THR A 78 17.27 8.89 -14.86
CA THR A 78 18.09 8.09 -13.96
C THR A 78 17.39 6.79 -13.55
N PRO A 79 18.15 5.72 -13.26
CA PRO A 79 17.58 4.49 -12.71
C PRO A 79 16.81 4.72 -11.40
N ARG A 80 17.24 5.71 -10.60
CA ARG A 80 16.57 6.09 -9.37
C ARG A 80 15.16 6.63 -9.64
N GLU A 81 15.02 7.54 -10.61
CA GLU A 81 13.73 8.10 -11.00
C GLU A 81 12.80 7.02 -11.54
N ARG A 82 13.30 6.14 -12.41
CA ARG A 82 12.52 5.01 -12.93
C ARG A 82 12.00 4.12 -11.81
N ARG A 83 12.86 3.72 -10.87
CA ARG A 83 12.47 2.91 -9.71
C ARG A 83 11.45 3.62 -8.84
N THR A 84 11.61 4.92 -8.61
CA THR A 84 10.65 5.73 -7.85
C THR A 84 9.29 5.74 -8.54
N GLY A 85 9.25 6.02 -9.84
CA GLY A 85 8.01 6.04 -10.61
C GLY A 85 7.30 4.68 -10.64
N LEU A 86 8.03 3.60 -10.89
CA LEU A 86 7.45 2.25 -10.85
C LEU A 86 6.89 1.90 -9.47
N GLY A 87 7.59 2.27 -8.39
CA GLY A 87 7.09 2.08 -7.03
C GLY A 87 5.83 2.91 -6.73
N ASN A 88 5.73 4.12 -7.27
CA ASN A 88 4.53 4.95 -7.17
C ASN A 88 3.36 4.31 -7.96
N LEU A 89 3.60 3.81 -9.18
CA LEU A 89 2.56 3.12 -9.96
C LEU A 89 2.08 1.84 -9.27
N CYS A 90 3.00 1.04 -8.71
CA CYS A 90 2.65 -0.11 -7.88
C CYS A 90 1.67 0.29 -6.77
N ALA A 91 1.93 1.39 -6.04
CA ALA A 91 1.04 1.88 -5.00
C ALA A 91 -0.28 2.43 -5.56
N GLY A 92 -0.24 3.22 -6.63
CA GLY A 92 -1.42 3.83 -7.24
C GLY A 92 -2.42 2.80 -7.76
N TYR A 93 -1.95 1.81 -8.51
CA TYR A 93 -2.82 0.74 -9.01
C TYR A 93 -3.33 -0.18 -7.91
N LEU A 94 -2.54 -0.40 -6.85
CA LEU A 94 -3.02 -1.09 -5.65
C LEU A 94 -4.17 -0.33 -4.96
N MET A 95 -4.08 1.01 -4.87
CA MET A 95 -5.17 1.84 -4.33
C MET A 95 -6.45 1.77 -5.15
N LEU A 96 -6.34 1.55 -6.47
CA LEU A 96 -7.47 1.33 -7.37
C LEU A 96 -7.94 -0.14 -7.40
N GLU A 97 -7.37 -1.01 -6.58
CA GLU A 97 -7.63 -2.45 -6.55
C GLU A 97 -7.34 -3.15 -7.90
N GLN A 98 -6.55 -2.54 -8.77
CA GLN A 98 -6.11 -3.10 -10.03
C GLN A 98 -4.88 -3.98 -9.78
N LEU A 99 -5.11 -5.13 -9.13
CA LEU A 99 -4.07 -5.95 -8.51
C LEU A 99 -3.04 -6.49 -9.51
N ASP A 100 -3.46 -6.88 -10.71
CA ASP A 100 -2.55 -7.43 -11.72
C ASP A 100 -1.60 -6.35 -12.25
N GLN A 101 -2.11 -5.16 -12.55
CA GLN A 101 -1.28 -4.02 -12.94
C GLN A 101 -0.35 -3.57 -11.80
N ALA A 102 -0.86 -3.51 -10.57
CA ALA A 102 -0.05 -3.19 -9.41
C ALA A 102 1.10 -4.18 -9.25
N LEU A 103 0.82 -5.48 -9.41
CA LEU A 103 1.83 -6.54 -9.31
C LEU A 103 2.92 -6.41 -10.37
N GLU A 104 2.55 -6.10 -11.61
CA GLU A 104 3.49 -5.86 -12.71
C GLU A 104 4.46 -4.72 -12.35
N TYR A 105 3.95 -3.54 -11.96
CA TYR A 105 4.79 -2.41 -11.58
C TYR A 105 5.62 -2.64 -10.31
N CYS A 106 5.10 -3.42 -9.35
CA CYS A 106 5.90 -3.82 -8.19
C CYS A 106 7.10 -4.69 -8.62
N ASN A 107 6.88 -5.66 -9.50
CA ASN A 107 7.94 -6.53 -10.01
C ASN A 107 9.00 -5.72 -10.75
N ASP A 108 8.58 -4.87 -11.68
CA ASP A 108 9.50 -3.99 -12.43
C ASP A 108 10.33 -3.10 -11.51
N ALA A 109 9.72 -2.55 -10.45
CA ALA A 109 10.43 -1.73 -9.47
C ALA A 109 11.48 -2.55 -8.71
N LEU A 110 11.18 -3.80 -8.36
CA LEU A 110 12.07 -4.70 -7.62
C LEU A 110 13.17 -5.28 -8.51
N GLU A 111 12.94 -5.47 -9.80
CA GLU A 111 13.97 -5.82 -10.77
C GLU A 111 15.07 -4.73 -10.85
N LEU A 112 14.67 -3.45 -10.74
CA LEU A 112 15.62 -2.35 -10.70
C LEU A 112 16.34 -2.21 -9.35
N SER A 113 15.74 -2.67 -8.25
CA SER A 113 16.36 -2.69 -6.93
C SER A 113 15.55 -3.50 -5.92
N ASP A 114 16.20 -4.45 -5.29
CA ASP A 114 15.71 -5.30 -4.21
C ASP A 114 15.74 -4.66 -2.81
N LYS A 115 16.03 -3.35 -2.72
CA LYS A 115 16.20 -2.63 -1.43
C LYS A 115 15.01 -1.74 -1.05
N ASN A 116 13.90 -1.82 -1.78
CA ASN A 116 12.74 -0.98 -1.53
C ASN A 116 11.68 -1.72 -0.70
N TRP A 117 11.78 -1.63 0.62
CA TRP A 117 10.82 -2.26 1.53
C TRP A 117 9.35 -1.86 1.27
N ARG A 118 9.09 -0.63 0.78
CA ARG A 118 7.73 -0.18 0.48
C ARG A 118 7.11 -0.97 -0.66
N VAL A 119 7.89 -1.26 -1.70
CA VAL A 119 7.41 -2.05 -2.83
C VAL A 119 7.15 -3.50 -2.42
N TYR A 120 8.03 -4.09 -1.59
CA TYR A 120 7.77 -5.40 -1.00
C TYR A 120 6.49 -5.39 -0.16
N ASN A 121 6.28 -4.37 0.68
CA ASN A 121 5.07 -4.23 1.48
C ASN A 121 3.79 -4.15 0.63
N ASN A 122 3.82 -3.37 -0.44
CA ASN A 122 2.70 -3.25 -1.36
C ASN A 122 2.45 -4.58 -2.10
N ARG A 123 3.51 -5.27 -2.54
CA ARG A 123 3.38 -6.55 -3.22
C ARG A 123 2.90 -7.65 -2.27
N ALA A 124 3.35 -7.65 -1.03
CA ALA A 124 2.80 -8.53 0.01
C ALA A 124 1.30 -8.31 0.21
N LEU A 125 0.84 -7.05 0.26
CA LEU A 125 -0.58 -6.74 0.37
C LEU A 125 -1.36 -7.25 -0.86
N ILE A 126 -0.83 -7.07 -2.07
CA ILE A 126 -1.43 -7.64 -3.29
C ILE A 126 -1.57 -9.17 -3.15
N TYR A 127 -0.52 -9.85 -2.70
CA TYR A 127 -0.56 -11.30 -2.51
C TYR A 127 -1.57 -11.74 -1.46
N VAL A 128 -1.70 -10.99 -0.35
CA VAL A 128 -2.77 -11.25 0.65
C VAL A 128 -4.15 -11.15 0.02
N LEU A 129 -4.40 -10.09 -0.77
CA LEU A 129 -5.68 -9.89 -1.46
C LEU A 129 -5.97 -10.99 -2.51
N GLN A 130 -4.93 -11.50 -3.17
CA GLN A 130 -5.00 -12.61 -4.11
C GLN A 130 -5.01 -14.00 -3.42
N ARG A 131 -4.95 -14.06 -2.08
CA ARG A 131 -4.84 -15.28 -1.27
C ARG A 131 -3.56 -16.12 -1.55
N ARG A 132 -2.52 -15.50 -2.04
CA ARG A 132 -1.20 -16.06 -2.28
C ARG A 132 -0.35 -15.89 -1.02
N PHE A 133 -0.66 -16.63 0.01
CA PHE A 133 -0.15 -16.41 1.35
C PHE A 133 1.35 -16.66 1.50
N ASP A 134 1.88 -17.67 0.82
CA ASP A 134 3.32 -18.00 0.87
C ASP A 134 4.16 -16.87 0.22
N ASP A 135 3.68 -16.31 -0.89
CA ASP A 135 4.33 -15.18 -1.55
C ASP A 135 4.28 -13.92 -0.66
N ALA A 136 3.14 -13.68 0.01
CA ALA A 136 3.00 -12.58 0.95
C ALA A 136 3.97 -12.71 2.13
N GLU A 137 4.13 -13.91 2.69
CA GLU A 137 5.05 -14.20 3.79
C GLU A 137 6.50 -13.89 3.40
N ALA A 138 6.92 -14.34 2.21
CA ALA A 138 8.26 -14.10 1.69
C ALA A 138 8.56 -12.59 1.56
N ASP A 139 7.61 -11.82 1.02
CA ASP A 139 7.77 -10.37 0.86
C ASP A 139 7.74 -9.63 2.21
N LEU A 140 6.92 -10.07 3.16
CA LEU A 140 6.90 -9.50 4.52
C LEU A 140 8.20 -9.78 5.27
N ALA A 141 8.80 -10.97 5.12
CA ALA A 141 10.11 -11.26 5.68
C ALA A 141 11.17 -10.31 5.12
N LYS A 142 11.11 -10.01 3.81
CA LYS A 142 12.02 -9.05 3.17
C LYS A 142 11.79 -7.61 3.65
N CYS A 143 10.54 -7.23 3.91
CA CYS A 143 10.22 -5.95 4.53
C CYS A 143 10.84 -5.80 5.91
N GLU A 144 10.75 -6.84 6.74
CA GLU A 144 11.27 -6.85 8.11
C GLU A 144 12.80 -6.80 8.14
N GLU A 145 13.45 -7.49 7.19
CA GLU A 145 14.90 -7.40 7.01
C GLU A 145 15.33 -5.96 6.67
N LEU A 146 14.66 -5.32 5.71
CA LEU A 146 15.02 -4.00 5.20
C LEU A 146 14.57 -2.86 6.13
N HIS A 147 13.45 -3.03 6.84
CA HIS A 147 12.87 -2.00 7.70
C HIS A 147 12.11 -2.61 8.90
N PRO A 148 12.81 -3.09 9.94
CA PRO A 148 12.23 -3.87 11.05
C PRO A 148 11.15 -3.16 11.87
N ARG A 149 11.10 -1.83 11.83
CA ARG A 149 10.17 -1.03 12.64
C ARG A 149 8.97 -0.48 11.87
N SER A 150 8.71 -0.98 10.68
CA SER A 150 7.61 -0.51 9.85
C SER A 150 6.25 -0.85 10.48
N SER A 151 5.45 0.17 10.77
CA SER A 151 4.05 -0.01 11.17
C SER A 151 3.19 -0.56 10.02
N ALA A 152 3.45 -0.10 8.78
CA ALA A 152 2.76 -0.59 7.60
C ALA A 152 2.95 -2.11 7.41
N THR A 153 4.18 -2.61 7.59
CA THR A 153 4.46 -4.05 7.48
C THR A 153 3.71 -4.84 8.54
N LYS A 154 3.62 -4.33 9.77
CA LYS A 154 2.84 -4.97 10.84
C LYS A 154 1.36 -5.08 10.50
N VAL A 155 0.78 -4.05 9.88
CA VAL A 155 -0.62 -4.07 9.44
C VAL A 155 -0.83 -5.14 8.36
N VAL A 156 0.03 -5.20 7.33
CA VAL A 156 -0.10 -6.22 6.28
C VAL A 156 0.07 -7.63 6.85
N ARG A 157 0.98 -7.83 7.81
CA ARG A 157 1.14 -9.11 8.51
C ARG A 157 -0.12 -9.50 9.28
N GLN A 158 -0.75 -8.58 9.97
CA GLN A 158 -2.03 -8.84 10.63
C GLN A 158 -3.13 -9.22 9.62
N MET A 159 -3.20 -8.52 8.47
CA MET A 159 -4.13 -8.88 7.40
C MET A 159 -3.88 -10.28 6.86
N LEU A 160 -2.62 -10.68 6.70
CA LEU A 160 -2.24 -12.03 6.29
C LEU A 160 -2.75 -13.07 7.29
N VAL A 161 -2.48 -12.89 8.57
CA VAL A 161 -2.95 -13.82 9.63
C VAL A 161 -4.47 -13.95 9.62
N HIS A 162 -5.20 -12.82 9.54
CA HIS A 162 -6.67 -12.86 9.45
C HIS A 162 -7.19 -13.51 8.17
N ALA A 163 -6.48 -13.37 7.06
CA ALA A 163 -6.86 -14.01 5.80
C ALA A 163 -6.62 -15.53 5.78
N GLN A 164 -5.60 -15.98 6.52
CA GLN A 164 -5.28 -17.41 6.70
C GLN A 164 -6.24 -18.06 7.70
N HIS A 165 -6.63 -17.34 8.75
CA HIS A 165 -7.48 -17.82 9.84
C HIS A 165 -8.72 -16.93 9.99
N PRO A 166 -9.70 -17.01 9.07
CA PRO A 166 -10.90 -16.21 9.15
C PRO A 166 -11.71 -16.63 10.38
N VAL A 167 -11.91 -15.70 11.31
CA VAL A 167 -12.78 -15.92 12.47
C VAL A 167 -14.23 -15.95 11.95
N THR A 168 -14.87 -17.10 12.03
CA THR A 168 -16.31 -17.22 11.78
C THR A 168 -17.05 -16.90 13.08
N PRO A 169 -17.81 -15.79 13.16
CA PRO A 169 -18.61 -15.53 14.36
C PRO A 169 -19.68 -16.61 14.48
N VAL A 170 -19.66 -17.35 15.58
CA VAL A 170 -20.78 -18.24 15.94
C VAL A 170 -21.88 -17.37 16.55
N ILE A 171 -22.96 -17.21 15.82
CA ILE A 171 -24.16 -16.50 16.32
C ILE A 171 -25.04 -17.53 17.00
N THR A 172 -25.04 -17.56 18.34
CA THR A 172 -26.00 -18.33 19.11
C THR A 172 -27.22 -17.46 19.38
N VAL A 173 -28.36 -17.83 18.82
CA VAL A 173 -29.64 -17.14 19.10
C VAL A 173 -30.27 -17.83 20.30
N ASP A 174 -30.37 -17.14 21.43
CA ASP A 174 -31.14 -17.62 22.59
C ASP A 174 -32.62 -17.22 22.37
N ASP A 175 -33.44 -18.16 21.90
CA ASP A 175 -34.86 -17.96 21.64
C ASP A 175 -35.68 -17.55 22.88
N ARG A 176 -35.10 -17.68 24.06
CA ARG A 176 -35.83 -17.44 25.31
C ARG A 176 -35.92 -15.97 25.75
N ARG A 177 -35.03 -15.09 25.21
CA ARG A 177 -34.96 -13.67 25.61
C ARG A 177 -34.74 -12.69 24.49
N GLY A 178 -34.69 -13.11 23.23
CA GLY A 178 -34.38 -12.23 22.09
C GLY A 178 -32.98 -11.60 22.12
N ALA A 179 -32.07 -12.12 22.93
CA ALA A 179 -30.70 -11.65 23.01
C ALA A 179 -29.82 -12.45 22.06
N THR A 180 -29.15 -11.75 21.16
CA THR A 180 -28.11 -12.33 20.29
C THR A 180 -26.79 -12.30 21.04
N VAL A 181 -26.25 -13.45 21.40
CA VAL A 181 -24.88 -13.56 21.95
C VAL A 181 -23.96 -13.89 20.78
N ILE A 182 -22.98 -13.04 20.56
CA ILE A 182 -21.89 -13.31 19.61
C ILE A 182 -20.74 -13.87 20.42
N GLU A 183 -20.53 -15.18 20.38
CA GLU A 183 -19.30 -15.79 20.87
C GLU A 183 -18.27 -15.85 19.75
N VAL A 184 -17.09 -15.33 20.02
CA VAL A 184 -15.93 -15.42 19.15
C VAL A 184 -15.03 -16.49 19.74
N ASP A 185 -15.08 -17.70 19.18
CA ASP A 185 -14.13 -18.76 19.57
C ASP A 185 -12.75 -18.41 19.01
N ASN A 186 -11.82 -18.11 19.91
CA ASN A 186 -10.39 -18.01 19.63
C ASN A 186 -9.76 -19.37 19.98
N GLU A 187 -9.69 -20.28 19.01
CA GLU A 187 -8.78 -21.42 19.07
C GLU A 187 -7.43 -21.10 18.43
#